data_5ff44f8aecee04291925eda31c8ef6e4
#
_entry.id   5ff44f8aecee04291925eda31c8ef6e4
#
_cell.length_a   1.000
_cell.length_b   1.000
_cell.length_c   1.000
_cell.angle_alpha   90.00
_cell.angle_beta   90.00
_cell.angle_gamma   90.00
#
_symmetry.space_group_name_H-M   'P 1'
#
loop_
_entity.id
_entity.type
_entity.pdbx_description
1 polymer ?
#
loop_
_entity_poly.entity_id
_entity_poly.type
_entity_poly.pdbx_seq_one_letter_code
_entity_poly.pdbx_strand_id
1 'polypeptide(L)'
;MTKYVVSGYIGFDNFGDEAIAKVLVDRLKHEGAEKITLISSNPEKTAKLYGVEACPMLKFFDSIKNSDVLVSGGGSLLQDVTSFKSLLYYLGVIYTAIILGKKVEIYSQGIGPINSGLGRMLTRFALKQAHKISVRDKKSQELLKSWKIDAELVKDPIFSLELPAKNLKGTVGIQLRNYPSLNDGFLNALADEVIKRFPDKKIQIFSFQDSIDLDVCEKFARILAKKDRVKDVEVLSGLSVNDVFDKISELEYMIGMRFHANVAAIISGVKTLAINY
;
A
#
# COMPACT_ATOMS: atom_id res chain seq x y z
N MET A 1 -9.77 -8.04 -27.35
CA MET A 1 -9.90 -7.74 -25.90
C MET A 1 -8.66 -8.23 -25.19
N THR A 2 -8.17 -7.56 -24.16
CA THR A 2 -6.85 -7.84 -23.55
C THR A 2 -7.01 -8.54 -22.22
N LYS A 3 -6.19 -9.57 -21.97
CA LYS A 3 -6.13 -10.33 -20.73
C LYS A 3 -4.94 -9.86 -19.90
N TYR A 4 -5.20 -9.49 -18.64
CA TYR A 4 -4.20 -8.95 -17.74
C TYR A 4 -3.90 -9.89 -16.58
N VAL A 5 -2.62 -9.98 -16.22
CA VAL A 5 -2.18 -10.49 -14.93
C VAL A 5 -1.59 -9.34 -14.13
N VAL A 6 -1.98 -9.21 -12.87
CA VAL A 6 -1.47 -8.15 -11.98
C VAL A 6 -0.65 -8.78 -10.88
N SER A 7 0.56 -8.29 -10.70
CA SER A 7 1.47 -8.62 -9.60
C SER A 7 1.60 -7.45 -8.65
N GLY A 8 1.44 -7.68 -7.36
CA GLY A 8 1.52 -6.67 -6.30
C GLY A 8 1.67 -7.32 -4.93
N TYR A 9 1.69 -6.50 -3.87
CA TYR A 9 1.62 -6.99 -2.49
C TYR A 9 0.15 -7.20 -2.09
N ILE A 10 -0.53 -8.12 -2.81
CA ILE A 10 -1.98 -8.33 -2.77
C ILE A 10 -2.33 -9.53 -1.89
N GLY A 11 -3.41 -9.40 -1.11
CA GLY A 11 -3.91 -10.44 -0.22
C GLY A 11 -3.20 -10.53 1.14
N PHE A 12 -2.38 -9.54 1.47
CA PHE A 12 -1.69 -9.42 2.76
C PHE A 12 -2.41 -8.48 3.74
N ASP A 13 -3.59 -8.01 3.36
CA ASP A 13 -4.40 -7.09 4.16
C ASP A 13 -3.68 -5.78 4.54
N ASN A 14 -2.76 -5.32 3.67
CA ASN A 14 -2.15 -4.01 3.81
C ASN A 14 -3.03 -2.98 3.11
N PHE A 15 -3.65 -2.09 3.87
CA PHE A 15 -4.58 -1.08 3.35
C PHE A 15 -4.05 -0.35 2.10
N GLY A 16 -2.79 0.10 2.12
CA GLY A 16 -2.24 0.87 0.99
C GLY A 16 -2.12 0.05 -0.29
N ASP A 17 -1.61 -1.17 -0.19
CA ASP A 17 -1.43 -2.05 -1.34
C ASP A 17 -2.77 -2.57 -1.86
N GLU A 18 -3.73 -2.84 -0.96
CA GLU A 18 -5.10 -3.21 -1.34
C GLU A 18 -5.83 -2.03 -2.02
N ALA A 19 -5.65 -0.80 -1.54
CA ALA A 19 -6.21 0.39 -2.18
C ALA A 19 -5.66 0.59 -3.60
N ILE A 20 -4.36 0.40 -3.79
CA ILE A 20 -3.72 0.45 -5.11
C ILE A 20 -4.25 -0.67 -6.02
N ALA A 21 -4.40 -1.89 -5.50
CA ALA A 21 -4.95 -3.01 -6.25
C ALA A 21 -6.39 -2.72 -6.72
N LYS A 22 -7.22 -2.12 -5.84
CA LYS A 22 -8.57 -1.69 -6.17
C LYS A 22 -8.58 -0.69 -7.34
N VAL A 23 -7.80 0.37 -7.25
CA VAL A 23 -7.68 1.39 -8.31
C VAL A 23 -7.26 0.76 -9.63
N LEU A 24 -6.27 -0.14 -9.58
CA LEU A 24 -5.76 -0.79 -10.79
C LEU A 24 -6.81 -1.72 -11.42
N VAL A 25 -7.54 -2.49 -10.62
CA VAL A 25 -8.63 -3.35 -11.12
C VAL A 25 -9.74 -2.50 -11.74
N ASP A 26 -10.16 -1.42 -11.07
CA ASP A 26 -11.22 -0.52 -11.57
C ASP A 26 -10.78 0.14 -12.89
N ARG A 27 -9.52 0.59 -12.99
CA ARG A 27 -8.91 1.11 -14.22
C ARG A 27 -8.98 0.07 -15.35
N LEU A 28 -8.50 -1.15 -15.11
CA LEU A 28 -8.46 -2.20 -16.14
C LEU A 28 -9.87 -2.61 -16.60
N LYS A 29 -10.85 -2.65 -15.68
CA LYS A 29 -12.26 -2.88 -16.03
C LYS A 29 -12.79 -1.76 -16.93
N HIS A 30 -12.50 -0.51 -16.59
CA HIS A 30 -12.92 0.65 -17.39
C HIS A 30 -12.25 0.68 -18.77
N GLU A 31 -11.02 0.21 -18.89
CA GLU A 31 -10.30 0.06 -20.16
C GLU A 31 -10.82 -1.13 -21.01
N GLY A 32 -11.81 -1.87 -20.55
CA GLY A 32 -12.43 -2.98 -21.26
C GLY A 32 -11.60 -4.26 -21.25
N ALA A 33 -10.90 -4.53 -20.14
CA ALA A 33 -10.19 -5.80 -19.96
C ALA A 33 -11.14 -6.99 -20.13
N GLU A 34 -10.75 -7.97 -20.96
CA GLU A 34 -11.50 -9.23 -21.11
C GLU A 34 -11.41 -10.08 -19.85
N LYS A 35 -10.23 -10.10 -19.26
CA LYS A 35 -9.93 -10.89 -18.06
C LYS A 35 -8.86 -10.22 -17.23
N ILE A 36 -9.03 -10.23 -15.92
CA ILE A 36 -8.05 -9.78 -14.94
C ILE A 36 -7.79 -10.90 -13.96
N THR A 37 -6.52 -11.27 -13.76
CA THR A 37 -6.10 -12.25 -12.76
C THR A 37 -5.10 -11.60 -11.81
N LEU A 38 -5.39 -11.57 -10.52
CA LEU A 38 -4.49 -11.03 -9.49
C LEU A 38 -3.62 -12.15 -8.91
N ILE A 39 -2.31 -11.93 -8.82
CA ILE A 39 -1.40 -12.81 -8.06
C ILE A 39 -1.50 -12.41 -6.59
N SER A 40 -1.94 -13.32 -5.73
CA SER A 40 -2.28 -13.01 -4.33
C SER A 40 -1.78 -14.06 -3.35
N SER A 41 -1.51 -13.61 -2.11
CA SER A 41 -1.24 -14.51 -0.97
C SER A 41 -2.52 -15.19 -0.45
N ASN A 42 -3.70 -14.58 -0.70
CA ASN A 42 -5.02 -15.15 -0.36
C ASN A 42 -5.97 -15.02 -1.56
N PRO A 43 -5.88 -15.94 -2.55
CA PRO A 43 -6.61 -15.82 -3.81
C PRO A 43 -8.13 -15.81 -3.65
N GLU A 44 -8.67 -16.62 -2.75
CA GLU A 44 -10.13 -16.70 -2.54
C GLU A 44 -10.71 -15.39 -2.02
N LYS A 45 -10.08 -14.82 -0.98
CA LYS A 45 -10.45 -13.52 -0.43
C LYS A 45 -10.31 -12.42 -1.48
N THR A 46 -9.20 -12.42 -2.21
CA THR A 46 -8.90 -11.43 -3.26
C THR A 46 -9.91 -11.49 -4.40
N ALA A 47 -10.22 -12.69 -4.90
CA ALA A 47 -11.20 -12.87 -5.97
C ALA A 47 -12.58 -12.34 -5.56
N LYS A 48 -13.02 -12.66 -4.34
CA LYS A 48 -14.29 -12.17 -3.79
C LYS A 48 -14.30 -10.64 -3.61
N LEU A 49 -13.19 -10.07 -3.11
CA LEU A 49 -13.09 -8.64 -2.81
C LEU A 49 -13.15 -7.78 -4.08
N TYR A 50 -12.45 -8.18 -5.14
CA TYR A 50 -12.32 -7.37 -6.36
C TYR A 50 -13.25 -7.83 -7.51
N GLY A 51 -13.92 -8.98 -7.38
CA GLY A 51 -14.77 -9.52 -8.43
C GLY A 51 -14.01 -9.85 -9.71
N VAL A 52 -12.80 -10.40 -9.56
CA VAL A 52 -11.90 -10.84 -10.65
C VAL A 52 -11.25 -12.16 -10.26
N GLU A 53 -10.57 -12.82 -11.23
CA GLU A 53 -9.83 -14.02 -10.89
C GLU A 53 -8.60 -13.71 -10.02
N ALA A 54 -8.19 -14.70 -9.22
CA ALA A 54 -6.94 -14.63 -8.49
C ALA A 54 -6.23 -15.99 -8.50
N CYS A 55 -4.90 -15.95 -8.46
CA CYS A 55 -4.06 -17.14 -8.37
C CYS A 55 -3.04 -17.04 -7.23
N PRO A 56 -2.62 -18.19 -6.67
CA PRO A 56 -1.58 -18.22 -5.64
C PRO A 56 -0.24 -17.66 -6.14
N MET A 57 0.51 -17.01 -5.23
CA MET A 57 1.80 -16.37 -5.53
C MET A 57 2.82 -17.29 -6.23
N LEU A 58 2.83 -18.59 -5.95
CA LEU A 58 3.76 -19.53 -6.57
C LEU A 58 3.20 -20.24 -7.82
N LYS A 59 1.96 -19.95 -8.22
CA LYS A 59 1.28 -20.56 -9.38
C LYS A 59 0.97 -19.54 -10.47
N PHE A 60 1.72 -18.46 -10.57
CA PHE A 60 1.50 -17.38 -11.54
C PHE A 60 1.85 -17.74 -12.98
N PHE A 61 2.67 -18.79 -13.21
CA PHE A 61 3.19 -19.12 -14.52
C PHE A 61 2.08 -19.33 -15.57
N ASP A 62 1.10 -20.19 -15.25
CA ASP A 62 -0.01 -20.46 -16.18
C ASP A 62 -0.89 -19.23 -16.42
N SER A 63 -1.08 -18.40 -15.39
CA SER A 63 -1.81 -17.14 -15.51
C SER A 63 -1.10 -16.19 -16.47
N ILE A 64 0.24 -16.02 -16.35
CA ILE A 64 1.03 -15.18 -17.24
C ILE A 64 1.04 -15.77 -18.65
N LYS A 65 1.22 -17.09 -18.81
CA LYS A 65 1.23 -17.75 -20.12
C LYS A 65 -0.06 -17.48 -20.90
N ASN A 66 -1.21 -17.45 -20.21
CA ASN A 66 -2.54 -17.27 -20.79
C ASN A 66 -3.00 -15.80 -20.81
N SER A 67 -2.12 -14.84 -20.52
CA SER A 67 -2.40 -13.41 -20.57
C SER A 67 -1.70 -12.73 -21.76
N ASP A 68 -2.03 -11.47 -21.98
CA ASP A 68 -1.39 -10.60 -22.97
C ASP A 68 -0.43 -9.63 -22.31
N VAL A 69 -0.79 -9.16 -21.11
CA VAL A 69 -0.06 -8.11 -20.38
C VAL A 69 0.12 -8.51 -18.92
N LEU A 70 1.37 -8.42 -18.44
CA LEU A 70 1.67 -8.37 -17.00
C LEU A 70 1.72 -6.91 -16.55
N VAL A 71 0.92 -6.55 -15.55
CA VAL A 71 1.04 -5.28 -14.83
C VAL A 71 1.71 -5.54 -13.49
N SER A 72 2.92 -5.02 -13.31
CA SER A 72 3.57 -4.95 -12.00
C SER A 72 3.07 -3.69 -11.32
N GLY A 73 2.09 -3.85 -10.44
CA GLY A 73 1.27 -2.76 -9.93
C GLY A 73 1.76 -2.20 -8.61
N GLY A 74 1.75 -0.87 -8.49
CA GLY A 74 1.81 -0.06 -7.30
C GLY A 74 2.74 -0.43 -6.15
N GLY A 75 2.76 0.39 -5.13
CA GLY A 75 3.59 0.14 -3.95
C GLY A 75 5.08 0.34 -4.19
N SER A 76 5.92 -0.31 -3.39
CA SER A 76 7.39 -0.32 -3.53
C SER A 76 7.88 -1.76 -3.58
N LEU A 77 7.66 -2.42 -4.70
CA LEU A 77 7.98 -3.85 -4.89
C LEU A 77 9.45 -4.07 -5.26
N LEU A 78 10.01 -3.19 -6.10
CA LEU A 78 11.37 -3.29 -6.62
C LEU A 78 12.36 -2.54 -5.71
N GLN A 79 12.59 -3.12 -4.52
CA GLN A 79 13.54 -2.65 -3.51
C GLN A 79 14.08 -3.85 -2.70
N ASP A 80 15.24 -3.71 -2.05
CA ASP A 80 15.86 -4.77 -1.26
C ASP A 80 16.08 -4.41 0.22
N VAL A 81 15.50 -3.28 0.67
CA VAL A 81 15.61 -2.83 2.06
C VAL A 81 14.88 -3.77 3.02
N THR A 82 13.71 -4.25 2.63
CA THR A 82 12.92 -5.19 3.43
C THR A 82 13.40 -6.63 3.26
N SER A 83 13.66 -7.06 2.02
CA SER A 83 14.15 -8.40 1.71
C SER A 83 14.64 -8.50 0.27
N PHE A 84 15.87 -8.98 0.11
CA PHE A 84 16.40 -9.34 -1.21
C PHE A 84 15.60 -10.49 -1.87
N LYS A 85 15.09 -11.43 -1.09
CA LYS A 85 14.22 -12.51 -1.60
C LYS A 85 12.92 -11.97 -2.20
N SER A 86 12.34 -10.94 -1.56
CA SER A 86 11.14 -10.27 -2.08
C SER A 86 11.41 -9.60 -3.44
N LEU A 87 12.52 -8.89 -3.56
CA LEU A 87 12.95 -8.32 -4.84
C LEU A 87 13.08 -9.39 -5.93
N LEU A 88 13.76 -10.53 -5.61
CA LEU A 88 13.92 -11.63 -6.56
C LEU A 88 12.58 -12.26 -6.97
N TYR A 89 11.62 -12.36 -6.06
CA TYR A 89 10.29 -12.85 -6.37
C TYR A 89 9.59 -11.97 -7.42
N TYR A 90 9.51 -10.66 -7.20
CA TYR A 90 8.87 -9.74 -8.14
C TYR A 90 9.60 -9.67 -9.47
N LEU A 91 10.93 -9.70 -9.47
CA LEU A 91 11.71 -9.80 -10.68
C LEU A 91 11.45 -11.13 -11.41
N GLY A 92 11.32 -12.25 -10.70
CA GLY A 92 10.97 -13.55 -11.28
C GLY A 92 9.64 -13.52 -12.02
N VAL A 93 8.62 -12.87 -11.45
CA VAL A 93 7.32 -12.66 -12.12
C VAL A 93 7.50 -11.84 -13.41
N ILE A 94 8.24 -10.72 -13.35
CA ILE A 94 8.51 -9.86 -14.51
C ILE A 94 9.30 -10.62 -15.57
N TYR A 95 10.37 -11.33 -15.19
CA TYR A 95 11.16 -12.13 -16.14
C TYR A 95 10.36 -13.25 -16.79
N THR A 96 9.46 -13.89 -16.06
CA THR A 96 8.55 -14.89 -16.64
C THR A 96 7.72 -14.29 -17.77
N ALA A 97 7.16 -13.10 -17.57
CA ALA A 97 6.40 -12.42 -18.61
C ALA A 97 7.28 -12.05 -19.82
N ILE A 98 8.50 -11.55 -19.58
CA ILE A 98 9.47 -11.23 -20.64
C ILE A 98 9.83 -12.47 -21.47
N ILE A 99 10.19 -13.58 -20.80
CA ILE A 99 10.57 -14.83 -21.46
C ILE A 99 9.41 -15.41 -22.28
N LEU A 100 8.18 -15.27 -21.80
CA LEU A 100 6.97 -15.70 -22.51
C LEU A 100 6.51 -14.71 -23.59
N GLY A 101 7.27 -13.64 -23.86
CA GLY A 101 6.94 -12.65 -24.88
C GLY A 101 5.71 -11.80 -24.57
N LYS A 102 5.34 -11.67 -23.28
CA LYS A 102 4.20 -10.87 -22.86
C LYS A 102 4.59 -9.42 -22.70
N LYS A 103 3.62 -8.49 -22.89
CA LYS A 103 3.84 -7.09 -22.57
C LYS A 103 3.98 -6.93 -21.05
N VAL A 104 4.91 -6.06 -20.63
CA VAL A 104 5.15 -5.74 -19.22
C VAL A 104 4.88 -4.25 -18.99
N GLU A 105 4.02 -3.96 -18.06
CA GLU A 105 3.72 -2.60 -17.59
C GLU A 105 4.11 -2.46 -16.12
N ILE A 106 4.94 -1.47 -15.81
CA ILE A 106 5.27 -1.06 -14.43
C ILE A 106 4.35 0.12 -14.11
N TYR A 107 3.47 -0.07 -13.12
CA TYR A 107 2.40 0.88 -12.84
C TYR A 107 2.60 1.60 -11.53
N SER A 108 2.88 2.91 -11.60
CA SER A 108 2.96 3.82 -10.45
C SER A 108 3.77 3.28 -9.27
N GLN A 109 4.93 2.69 -9.54
CA GLN A 109 5.78 2.12 -8.48
C GLN A 109 6.76 3.14 -7.90
N GLY A 110 7.02 2.99 -6.57
CA GLY A 110 8.25 3.44 -5.96
C GLY A 110 9.36 2.41 -6.24
N ILE A 111 10.48 2.83 -6.83
CA ILE A 111 11.59 1.94 -7.18
C ILE A 111 12.81 2.28 -6.34
N GLY A 112 13.34 1.27 -5.65
CA GLY A 112 14.48 1.41 -4.75
C GLY A 112 14.08 1.88 -3.32
N PRO A 113 15.09 2.05 -2.42
CA PRO A 113 16.51 1.81 -2.68
C PRO A 113 16.82 0.34 -3.00
N ILE A 114 17.81 0.12 -3.89
CA ILE A 114 18.34 -1.22 -4.18
C ILE A 114 19.84 -1.19 -3.84
N ASN A 115 20.20 -1.77 -2.70
CA ASN A 115 21.56 -1.73 -2.18
C ASN A 115 22.47 -2.78 -2.84
N SER A 116 21.92 -3.94 -3.16
CA SER A 116 22.63 -5.04 -3.82
C SER A 116 23.01 -4.70 -5.26
N GLY A 117 24.29 -4.87 -5.61
CA GLY A 117 24.78 -4.73 -6.99
C GLY A 117 24.08 -5.66 -7.98
N LEU A 118 23.87 -6.92 -7.57
CA LEU A 118 23.13 -7.91 -8.37
C LEU A 118 21.64 -7.49 -8.53
N GLY A 119 21.00 -7.02 -7.44
CA GLY A 119 19.63 -6.52 -7.48
C GLY A 119 19.48 -5.36 -8.46
N ARG A 120 20.38 -4.38 -8.42
CA ARG A 120 20.40 -3.25 -9.38
C ARG A 120 20.56 -3.73 -10.82
N MET A 121 21.49 -4.64 -11.07
CA MET A 121 21.70 -5.17 -12.41
C MET A 121 20.46 -5.88 -12.96
N LEU A 122 19.88 -6.78 -12.18
CA LEU A 122 18.67 -7.53 -12.56
C LEU A 122 17.48 -6.59 -12.76
N THR A 123 17.23 -5.67 -11.81
CA THR A 123 16.12 -4.70 -11.93
C THR A 123 16.28 -3.83 -13.18
N ARG A 124 17.48 -3.29 -13.42
CA ARG A 124 17.76 -2.48 -14.62
C ARG A 124 17.50 -3.24 -15.90
N PHE A 125 17.91 -4.52 -15.97
CA PHE A 125 17.71 -5.34 -17.17
C PHE A 125 16.22 -5.62 -17.38
N ALA A 126 15.47 -5.99 -16.35
CA ALA A 126 14.02 -6.23 -16.43
C ALA A 126 13.26 -4.96 -16.89
N LEU A 127 13.57 -3.80 -16.30
CA LEU A 127 12.91 -2.55 -16.64
C LEU A 127 13.21 -2.05 -18.05
N LYS A 128 14.40 -2.36 -18.60
CA LYS A 128 14.70 -2.07 -20.01
C LYS A 128 13.84 -2.86 -21.00
N GLN A 129 13.25 -3.96 -20.58
CA GLN A 129 12.37 -4.79 -21.40
C GLN A 129 10.87 -4.45 -21.18
N ALA A 130 10.58 -3.57 -20.22
CA ALA A 130 9.20 -3.16 -19.95
C ALA A 130 8.68 -2.27 -21.08
N HIS A 131 7.42 -2.46 -21.46
CA HIS A 131 6.76 -1.71 -22.52
C HIS A 131 6.27 -0.33 -22.06
N LYS A 132 5.91 -0.23 -20.78
CA LYS A 132 5.48 1.03 -20.16
C LYS A 132 5.97 1.07 -18.72
N ILE A 133 6.49 2.22 -18.31
CA ILE A 133 6.95 2.45 -16.94
C ILE A 133 6.38 3.75 -16.42
N SER A 134 5.64 3.68 -15.32
CA SER A 134 5.26 4.84 -14.55
C SER A 134 5.72 4.69 -13.09
N VAL A 135 6.17 5.79 -12.52
CA VAL A 135 6.66 5.87 -11.13
C VAL A 135 5.93 6.98 -10.39
N ARG A 136 5.77 6.82 -9.06
CA ARG A 136 4.99 7.77 -8.26
C ARG A 136 5.83 8.85 -7.56
N ASP A 137 7.14 8.78 -7.63
CA ASP A 137 8.02 9.72 -6.96
C ASP A 137 9.27 10.08 -7.78
N LYS A 138 9.80 11.28 -7.52
CA LYS A 138 10.96 11.82 -8.24
C LYS A 138 12.24 11.00 -8.02
N LYS A 139 12.45 10.43 -6.82
CA LYS A 139 13.64 9.62 -6.53
C LYS A 139 13.70 8.38 -7.42
N SER A 140 12.54 7.72 -7.59
CA SER A 140 12.40 6.59 -8.53
C SER A 140 12.67 7.02 -9.95
N GLN A 141 12.13 8.16 -10.39
CA GLN A 141 12.37 8.68 -11.74
C GLN A 141 13.84 9.04 -11.99
N GLU A 142 14.49 9.68 -11.04
CA GLU A 142 15.90 10.02 -11.10
C GLU A 142 16.79 8.77 -11.16
N LEU A 143 16.47 7.74 -10.35
CA LEU A 143 17.14 6.46 -10.39
C LEU A 143 17.05 5.82 -11.78
N LEU A 144 15.85 5.76 -12.37
CA LEU A 144 15.65 5.20 -13.72
C LEU A 144 16.37 6.03 -14.80
N LYS A 145 16.33 7.34 -14.70
CA LYS A 145 17.07 8.24 -15.59
C LYS A 145 18.58 7.99 -15.54
N SER A 146 19.13 7.71 -14.34
CA SER A 146 20.56 7.33 -14.19
C SER A 146 20.89 6.01 -14.90
N TRP A 147 19.90 5.15 -15.11
CA TRP A 147 20.05 3.90 -15.87
C TRP A 147 19.72 4.04 -17.35
N LYS A 148 19.41 5.26 -17.83
CA LYS A 148 18.94 5.56 -19.19
C LYS A 148 17.65 4.80 -19.52
N ILE A 149 16.70 4.86 -18.59
CA ILE A 149 15.35 4.29 -18.72
C ILE A 149 14.36 5.44 -18.52
N ASP A 150 13.50 5.65 -19.49
CA ASP A 150 12.43 6.64 -19.40
C ASP A 150 11.26 6.11 -18.60
N ALA A 151 10.72 6.97 -17.72
CA ALA A 151 9.56 6.65 -16.90
C ALA A 151 8.68 7.89 -16.70
N GLU A 152 7.39 7.69 -16.85
CA GLU A 152 6.40 8.72 -16.57
C GLU A 152 6.26 8.94 -15.06
N LEU A 153 6.33 10.19 -14.61
CA LEU A 153 6.02 10.54 -13.23
C LEU A 153 4.52 10.75 -13.10
N VAL A 154 3.87 9.90 -12.32
CA VAL A 154 2.42 9.96 -12.08
C VAL A 154 2.13 10.12 -10.58
N LYS A 155 0.90 10.49 -10.24
CA LYS A 155 0.44 10.49 -8.84
C LYS A 155 0.29 9.05 -8.33
N ASP A 156 0.38 8.87 -7.02
CA ASP A 156 0.04 7.59 -6.39
C ASP A 156 -1.42 7.23 -6.74
N PRO A 157 -1.71 5.96 -7.10
CA PRO A 157 -3.04 5.57 -7.56
C PRO A 157 -4.17 5.89 -6.58
N ILE A 158 -3.90 5.91 -5.28
CA ILE A 158 -4.89 6.20 -4.24
C ILE A 158 -5.57 7.57 -4.42
N PHE A 159 -4.90 8.53 -5.10
CA PHE A 159 -5.47 9.84 -5.42
C PHE A 159 -6.64 9.80 -6.40
N SER A 160 -6.89 8.69 -7.08
CA SER A 160 -8.01 8.52 -8.01
C SER A 160 -9.21 7.80 -7.39
N LEU A 161 -9.15 7.43 -6.11
CA LEU A 161 -10.29 6.83 -5.41
C LEU A 161 -11.41 7.86 -5.21
N GLU A 162 -12.64 7.43 -5.43
CA GLU A 162 -13.82 8.17 -4.99
C GLU A 162 -13.92 8.11 -3.48
N LEU A 163 -13.99 9.28 -2.86
CA LEU A 163 -13.97 9.41 -1.42
C LEU A 163 -15.39 9.64 -0.89
N PRO A 164 -15.74 9.11 0.29
CA PRO A 164 -17.00 9.43 0.94
C PRO A 164 -17.08 10.93 1.27
N ALA A 165 -18.29 11.43 1.35
CA ALA A 165 -18.52 12.79 1.82
C ALA A 165 -18.00 12.96 3.25
N LYS A 166 -17.42 14.13 3.54
CA LYS A 166 -16.88 14.44 4.87
C LYS A 166 -17.99 14.43 5.92
N ASN A 167 -17.81 13.64 6.96
CA ASN A 167 -18.78 13.47 8.06
C ASN A 167 -18.07 13.66 9.42
N LEU A 168 -17.64 14.89 9.71
CA LEU A 168 -16.84 15.19 10.90
C LEU A 168 -17.56 14.85 12.20
N LYS A 169 -16.98 13.98 13.00
CA LYS A 169 -17.43 13.62 14.35
C LYS A 169 -16.50 14.14 15.46
N GLY A 170 -15.53 14.97 15.10
CA GLY A 170 -14.55 15.50 16.05
C GLY A 170 -13.61 14.43 16.60
N THR A 171 -13.39 13.36 15.85
CA THR A 171 -12.55 12.21 16.22
C THR A 171 -11.10 12.45 15.79
N VAL A 172 -10.16 11.90 16.54
CA VAL A 172 -8.73 11.88 16.19
C VAL A 172 -8.32 10.47 15.79
N GLY A 173 -7.77 10.32 14.60
CA GLY A 173 -7.20 9.07 14.11
C GLY A 173 -5.73 8.95 14.45
N ILE A 174 -5.30 7.76 14.84
CA ILE A 174 -3.88 7.44 15.07
C ILE A 174 -3.59 6.15 14.33
N GLN A 175 -2.60 6.16 13.45
CA GLN A 175 -2.13 4.96 12.79
C GLN A 175 -0.67 4.70 13.19
N LEU A 176 -0.44 3.55 13.80
CA LEU A 176 0.87 3.10 14.23
C LEU A 176 1.30 1.85 13.44
N ARG A 177 2.60 1.70 13.27
CA ARG A 177 3.22 0.51 12.69
C ARG A 177 4.19 -0.07 13.71
N ASN A 178 4.20 -1.38 13.87
CA ASN A 178 5.24 -2.02 14.68
C ASN A 178 6.63 -1.76 14.07
N TYR A 179 7.45 -1.02 14.79
CA TYR A 179 8.79 -0.61 14.37
C TYR A 179 9.70 -0.45 15.59
N PRO A 180 11.01 -0.75 15.49
CA PRO A 180 11.92 -0.72 16.65
C PRO A 180 11.95 0.59 17.45
N SER A 181 11.70 1.73 16.80
CA SER A 181 11.65 3.03 17.48
C SER A 181 10.42 3.23 18.37
N LEU A 182 9.36 2.43 18.20
CA LEU A 182 8.14 2.51 19.01
C LEU A 182 8.27 1.72 20.32
N ASN A 183 9.22 2.11 21.15
CA ASN A 183 9.36 1.57 22.49
C ASN A 183 8.33 2.18 23.46
N ASP A 184 8.29 1.66 24.68
CA ASP A 184 7.33 2.09 25.71
C ASP A 184 7.46 3.58 26.05
N GLY A 185 8.67 4.10 26.07
CA GLY A 185 8.93 5.53 26.30
C GLY A 185 8.29 6.41 25.25
N PHE A 186 8.47 6.06 23.97
CA PHE A 186 7.84 6.76 22.86
C PHE A 186 6.31 6.69 22.92
N LEU A 187 5.73 5.51 23.15
CA LEU A 187 4.28 5.33 23.22
C LEU A 187 3.67 6.12 24.38
N ASN A 188 4.32 6.16 25.54
CA ASN A 188 3.84 6.97 26.65
C ASN A 188 3.92 8.46 26.36
N ALA A 189 5.03 8.95 25.78
CA ALA A 189 5.17 10.35 25.39
C ALA A 189 4.14 10.75 24.33
N LEU A 190 3.89 9.89 23.34
CA LEU A 190 2.84 10.12 22.34
C LEU A 190 1.45 10.19 23.00
N ALA A 191 1.15 9.32 23.94
CA ALA A 191 -0.11 9.33 24.67
C ALA A 191 -0.29 10.64 25.47
N ASP A 192 0.75 11.12 26.14
CA ASP A 192 0.72 12.38 26.88
C ASP A 192 0.46 13.57 25.95
N GLU A 193 1.10 13.60 24.80
CA GLU A 193 0.93 14.67 23.82
C GLU A 193 -0.45 14.63 23.16
N VAL A 194 -0.99 13.44 22.86
CA VAL A 194 -2.35 13.25 22.33
C VAL A 194 -3.38 13.76 23.32
N ILE A 195 -3.29 13.40 24.60
CA ILE A 195 -4.23 13.84 25.64
C ILE A 195 -4.16 15.36 25.85
N LYS A 196 -2.95 15.91 25.83
CA LYS A 196 -2.74 17.36 25.99
C LYS A 196 -3.35 18.16 24.84
N ARG A 197 -3.19 17.67 23.58
CA ARG A 197 -3.67 18.38 22.38
C ARG A 197 -5.13 18.17 22.07
N PHE A 198 -5.66 17.00 22.43
CA PHE A 198 -7.00 16.57 22.08
C PHE A 198 -7.79 16.11 23.32
N PRO A 199 -7.93 16.97 24.34
CA PRO A 199 -8.71 16.62 25.52
C PRO A 199 -10.16 16.34 25.08
N ASP A 200 -10.79 15.34 25.71
CA ASP A 200 -12.19 14.97 25.49
C ASP A 200 -12.56 14.48 24.06
N LYS A 201 -11.59 14.26 23.18
CA LYS A 201 -11.85 13.70 21.85
C LYS A 201 -11.91 12.16 21.90
N LYS A 202 -12.75 11.59 21.04
CA LYS A 202 -12.70 10.17 20.73
C LYS A 202 -11.42 9.88 19.94
N ILE A 203 -10.70 8.82 20.33
CA ILE A 203 -9.48 8.38 19.66
C ILE A 203 -9.75 7.08 18.92
N GLN A 204 -9.48 7.06 17.63
CA GLN A 204 -9.54 5.86 16.79
C GLN A 204 -8.12 5.45 16.37
N ILE A 205 -7.72 4.25 16.73
CA ILE A 205 -6.39 3.72 16.42
C ILE A 205 -6.54 2.73 15.27
N PHE A 206 -5.91 3.03 14.14
CA PHE A 206 -6.04 2.23 12.92
C PHE A 206 -4.92 1.21 12.79
N SER A 207 -5.29 -0.06 12.65
CA SER A 207 -4.40 -1.11 12.14
C SER A 207 -4.55 -1.18 10.62
N PHE A 208 -3.49 -0.86 9.89
CA PHE A 208 -3.51 -0.90 8.43
C PHE A 208 -2.95 -2.20 7.84
N GLN A 209 -2.39 -3.03 8.69
CA GLN A 209 -1.98 -4.40 8.38
C GLN A 209 -1.95 -5.19 9.69
N ASP A 210 -3.03 -5.89 9.99
CA ASP A 210 -3.24 -6.49 11.30
C ASP A 210 -2.12 -7.42 11.74
N SER A 211 -1.58 -8.23 10.84
CA SER A 211 -0.45 -9.12 11.13
C SER A 211 0.84 -8.42 11.61
N ILE A 212 0.92 -7.10 11.45
CA ILE A 212 2.10 -6.29 11.83
C ILE A 212 1.74 -5.21 12.86
N ASP A 213 0.58 -4.54 12.68
CA ASP A 213 0.26 -3.31 13.39
C ASP A 213 -0.64 -3.52 14.60
N LEU A 214 -1.45 -4.60 14.64
CA LEU A 214 -2.52 -4.76 15.64
C LEU A 214 -1.97 -4.75 17.08
N ASP A 215 -0.89 -5.48 17.34
CA ASP A 215 -0.30 -5.57 18.68
C ASP A 215 0.12 -4.19 19.24
N VAL A 216 0.75 -3.36 18.40
CA VAL A 216 1.16 -2.01 18.83
C VAL A 216 -0.03 -1.07 18.97
N CYS A 217 -1.07 -1.22 18.14
CA CYS A 217 -2.31 -0.47 18.24
C CYS A 217 -3.04 -0.78 19.56
N GLU A 218 -3.20 -2.05 19.89
CA GLU A 218 -3.80 -2.49 21.16
C GLU A 218 -2.96 -2.06 22.37
N LYS A 219 -1.63 -2.18 22.28
CA LYS A 219 -0.73 -1.71 23.33
C LYS A 219 -0.92 -0.23 23.60
N PHE A 220 -0.99 0.58 22.54
CA PHE A 220 -1.20 2.01 22.65
C PHE A 220 -2.58 2.35 23.21
N ALA A 221 -3.62 1.63 22.81
CA ALA A 221 -4.96 1.78 23.37
C ALA A 221 -4.96 1.52 24.89
N ARG A 222 -4.27 0.47 25.34
CA ARG A 222 -4.13 0.20 26.81
C ARG A 222 -3.38 1.30 27.56
N ILE A 223 -2.38 1.93 26.92
CA ILE A 223 -1.68 3.08 27.53
C ILE A 223 -2.62 4.29 27.67
N LEU A 224 -3.38 4.59 26.63
CA LEU A 224 -4.36 5.69 26.66
C LEU A 224 -5.46 5.43 27.71
N ALA A 225 -6.01 4.21 27.76
CA ALA A 225 -7.08 3.85 28.68
C ALA A 225 -6.68 3.94 30.18
N LYS A 226 -5.39 3.87 30.49
CA LYS A 226 -4.88 4.07 31.87
C LYS A 226 -4.78 5.54 32.29
N LYS A 227 -5.01 6.45 31.36
CA LYS A 227 -4.92 7.89 31.60
C LYS A 227 -6.35 8.45 31.65
N ASP A 228 -6.78 8.94 32.81
CA ASP A 228 -8.16 9.32 33.17
C ASP A 228 -8.83 10.41 32.29
N ARG A 229 -8.14 10.90 31.27
CA ARG A 229 -8.59 12.03 30.43
C ARG A 229 -9.01 11.63 29.00
N VAL A 230 -9.07 10.35 28.69
CA VAL A 230 -9.54 9.87 27.37
C VAL A 230 -10.90 9.21 27.54
N LYS A 231 -11.94 9.78 26.94
CA LYS A 231 -13.32 9.31 27.08
C LYS A 231 -13.63 8.04 26.31
N ASP A 232 -13.04 7.88 25.13
CA ASP A 232 -13.36 6.77 24.23
C ASP A 232 -12.14 6.46 23.34
N VAL A 233 -11.65 5.22 23.42
CA VAL A 233 -10.54 4.70 22.61
C VAL A 233 -11.00 3.45 21.90
N GLU A 234 -10.96 3.46 20.58
CA GLU A 234 -11.37 2.37 19.72
C GLU A 234 -10.20 1.90 18.85
N VAL A 235 -9.91 0.61 18.83
CA VAL A 235 -8.96 0.01 17.87
C VAL A 235 -9.73 -0.51 16.67
N LEU A 236 -9.37 -0.04 15.50
CA LEU A 236 -9.98 -0.39 14.22
C LEU A 236 -9.06 -1.34 13.46
N SER A 237 -9.52 -2.56 13.25
CA SER A 237 -8.81 -3.65 12.55
C SER A 237 -9.73 -4.37 11.58
N GLY A 238 -9.19 -5.13 10.63
CA GLY A 238 -9.95 -5.90 9.66
C GLY A 238 -10.79 -5.07 8.68
N LEU A 239 -10.52 -3.78 8.57
CA LEU A 239 -11.30 -2.87 7.73
C LEU A 239 -11.00 -3.10 6.24
N SER A 240 -12.04 -3.04 5.41
CA SER A 240 -11.88 -2.92 3.96
C SER A 240 -11.36 -1.53 3.58
N VAL A 241 -10.91 -1.38 2.32
CA VAL A 241 -10.48 -0.07 1.80
C VAL A 241 -11.56 0.99 1.95
N ASN A 242 -12.82 0.65 1.66
CA ASN A 242 -13.94 1.57 1.77
C ASN A 242 -14.21 1.94 3.24
N ASP A 243 -14.24 0.95 4.14
CA ASP A 243 -14.45 1.19 5.58
C ASP A 243 -13.38 2.11 6.17
N VAL A 244 -12.12 1.97 5.74
CA VAL A 244 -11.03 2.88 6.16
C VAL A 244 -11.34 4.30 5.74
N PHE A 245 -11.76 4.54 4.49
CA PHE A 245 -12.10 5.89 4.04
C PHE A 245 -13.35 6.44 4.72
N ASP A 246 -14.36 5.61 4.99
CA ASP A 246 -15.53 6.01 5.76
C ASP A 246 -15.12 6.48 7.17
N LYS A 247 -14.26 5.73 7.84
CA LYS A 247 -13.72 6.12 9.15
C LYS A 247 -12.84 7.36 9.08
N ILE A 248 -11.99 7.50 8.07
CA ILE A 248 -11.18 8.71 7.87
C ILE A 248 -12.06 9.94 7.63
N SER A 249 -13.21 9.81 6.96
CA SER A 249 -14.13 10.93 6.73
C SER A 249 -14.70 11.53 8.03
N GLU A 250 -14.71 10.76 9.12
CA GLU A 250 -15.16 11.17 10.45
C GLU A 250 -14.10 11.95 11.25
N LEU A 251 -12.82 11.94 10.78
CA LEU A 251 -11.70 12.48 11.52
C LEU A 251 -11.55 14.00 11.35
N GLU A 252 -11.18 14.65 12.42
CA GLU A 252 -10.69 16.03 12.41
C GLU A 252 -9.17 16.10 12.24
N TYR A 253 -8.45 15.13 12.85
CA TYR A 253 -7.00 15.01 12.79
C TYR A 253 -6.59 13.57 12.57
N MET A 254 -5.46 13.39 11.88
CA MET A 254 -4.79 12.09 11.71
C MET A 254 -3.32 12.20 12.11
N ILE A 255 -2.86 11.29 12.97
CA ILE A 255 -1.44 11.09 13.28
C ILE A 255 -1.04 9.76 12.67
N GLY A 256 -0.25 9.77 11.59
CA GLY A 256 0.03 8.58 10.81
C GLY A 256 1.52 8.27 10.67
N MET A 257 1.87 6.98 10.82
CA MET A 257 3.21 6.47 10.50
C MET A 257 3.29 5.97 9.06
N ARG A 258 2.35 5.13 8.64
CA ARG A 258 2.39 4.57 7.29
C ARG A 258 2.12 5.63 6.24
N PHE A 259 2.86 5.56 5.13
CA PHE A 259 2.72 6.48 4.01
C PHE A 259 1.25 6.63 3.56
N HIS A 260 0.57 5.52 3.32
CA HIS A 260 -0.82 5.56 2.85
C HIS A 260 -1.83 6.01 3.91
N ALA A 261 -1.51 5.95 5.20
CA ALA A 261 -2.34 6.58 6.24
C ALA A 261 -2.35 8.11 6.09
N ASN A 262 -1.15 8.67 5.89
CA ASN A 262 -1.02 10.11 5.68
C ASN A 262 -1.65 10.55 4.35
N VAL A 263 -1.42 9.79 3.26
CA VAL A 263 -2.01 10.09 1.95
C VAL A 263 -3.55 10.03 2.03
N ALA A 264 -4.12 8.95 2.58
CA ALA A 264 -5.56 8.80 2.71
C ALA A 264 -6.20 9.95 3.52
N ALA A 265 -5.57 10.35 4.63
CA ALA A 265 -6.03 11.47 5.43
C ALA A 265 -5.96 12.80 4.66
N ILE A 266 -4.85 13.06 3.95
CA ILE A 266 -4.66 14.30 3.18
C ILE A 266 -5.70 14.41 2.06
N ILE A 267 -5.91 13.35 1.27
CA ILE A 267 -6.90 13.39 0.17
C ILE A 267 -8.34 13.51 0.69
N SER A 268 -8.61 13.02 1.90
CA SER A 268 -9.90 13.20 2.60
C SER A 268 -10.03 14.57 3.27
N GLY A 269 -9.04 15.48 3.12
CA GLY A 269 -9.08 16.81 3.71
C GLY A 269 -8.96 16.83 5.25
N VAL A 270 -8.35 15.80 5.84
CA VAL A 270 -8.09 15.69 7.28
C VAL A 270 -6.75 16.33 7.62
N LYS A 271 -6.68 17.09 8.69
CA LYS A 271 -5.43 17.67 9.19
C LYS A 271 -4.49 16.54 9.63
N THR A 272 -3.30 16.48 9.04
CA THR A 272 -2.42 15.31 9.17
C THR A 272 -1.08 15.66 9.77
N LEU A 273 -0.64 14.88 10.75
CA LEU A 273 0.71 14.88 11.31
C LEU A 273 1.38 13.54 10.99
N ALA A 274 2.45 13.58 10.20
CA ALA A 274 3.22 12.38 9.87
C ALA A 274 4.28 12.12 10.94
N ILE A 275 4.35 10.89 11.46
CA ILE A 275 5.46 10.40 12.28
C ILE A 275 6.50 9.79 11.35
N ASN A 276 7.70 10.35 11.36
CA ASN A 276 8.85 9.81 10.65
C ASN A 276 9.57 8.76 11.53
N TYR A 277 9.99 7.62 10.94
CA TYR A 277 10.58 6.48 11.67
C TYR A 277 11.67 5.78 10.87
#